data_ad45591766834516eb5c53367c23621d
#
_entry.id   ad45591766834516eb5c53367c23621d
#
_cell.length_a   1.000
_cell.length_b   1.000
_cell.length_c   1.000
_cell.angle_alpha   90.00
_cell.angle_beta   90.00
_cell.angle_gamma   90.00
#
_symmetry.space_group_name_H-M   'P 1'
#
loop_
_entity.id
_entity.type
_entity.pdbx_description
1 polymer ?
#
loop_
_entity_poly.entity_id
_entity_poly.type
_entity_poly.pdbx_seq_one_letter_code
_entity_poly.pdbx_strand_id
1 'polypeptide(L)' 'MDEKKIISIVSKALKKKINAKSNVRNTEEWDSLGQLSILSAIDKATKGKSSNIDLTEVQSIKQLCLKLKKL' A
#
# COMPACT_ATOMS: atom_id res chain seq x y z
N MET A 1 5.66 -10.45 -1.86
CA MET A 1 6.24 -9.17 -1.40
C MET A 1 6.17 -9.13 0.12
N ASP A 2 7.25 -8.79 0.79
CA ASP A 2 7.24 -8.83 2.25
C ASP A 2 6.69 -7.53 2.85
N GLU A 3 6.42 -7.59 4.16
CA GLU A 3 5.82 -6.46 4.88
C GLU A 3 6.72 -5.23 4.88
N LYS A 4 8.02 -5.41 5.08
CA LYS A 4 8.96 -4.29 5.09
C LYS A 4 8.98 -3.55 3.77
N LYS A 5 8.92 -4.28 2.67
CA LYS A 5 8.89 -3.68 1.35
C LYS A 5 7.59 -2.91 1.13
N ILE A 6 6.47 -3.47 1.54
CA ILE A 6 5.17 -2.82 1.42
C ILE A 6 5.16 -1.52 2.23
N ILE A 7 5.63 -1.57 3.47
CA ILE A 7 5.72 -0.39 4.34
C ILE A 7 6.58 0.68 3.69
N SER A 8 7.73 0.31 3.13
CA SER A 8 8.61 1.25 2.45
C SER A 8 7.93 1.92 1.26
N ILE A 9 7.23 1.14 0.45
CA ILE A 9 6.50 1.66 -0.72
C ILE A 9 5.43 2.65 -0.30
N VAL A 10 4.63 2.28 0.70
CA VAL A 10 3.55 3.14 1.18
C VAL A 10 4.09 4.40 1.84
N SER A 11 5.17 4.28 2.62
CA SER A 11 5.81 5.44 3.24
C SER A 11 6.24 6.46 2.21
N LYS A 12 6.85 6.00 1.12
CA LYS A 12 7.27 6.89 0.04
C LYS A 12 6.07 7.49 -0.70
N ALA A 13 5.05 6.69 -0.93
CA ALA A 13 3.85 7.14 -1.64
C ALA A 13 3.11 8.22 -0.87
N LEU A 14 2.99 8.06 0.43
CA LEU A 14 2.28 9.02 1.28
C LEU A 14 3.19 10.10 1.86
N LYS A 15 4.50 9.98 1.66
CA LYS A 15 5.49 10.91 2.20
C LYS A 15 5.37 11.05 3.71
N LYS A 16 5.13 9.92 4.37
CA LYS A 16 4.94 9.87 5.81
C LYS A 16 5.47 8.54 6.34
N LYS A 17 5.96 8.56 7.58
CA LYS A 17 6.42 7.33 8.23
C LYS A 17 5.23 6.41 8.50
N ILE A 18 5.30 5.21 7.95
CA ILE A 18 4.24 4.19 8.03
C ILE A 18 4.79 2.99 8.79
N ASN A 19 3.91 2.28 9.48
CA ASN A 19 4.28 1.05 10.17
C ASN A 19 3.21 -0.02 9.94
N ALA A 20 3.42 -1.21 10.51
CA ALA A 20 2.52 -2.35 10.29
C ALA A 20 1.09 -2.10 10.79
N LYS A 21 0.89 -1.14 11.67
CA LYS A 21 -0.43 -0.81 12.22
C LYS A 21 -1.10 0.37 11.53
N SER A 22 -0.47 0.95 10.52
CA SER A 22 -1.03 2.10 9.82
C SER A 22 -2.26 1.71 9.01
N ASN A 23 -3.25 2.58 9.01
CA ASN A 23 -4.50 2.38 8.27
C ASN A 23 -5.15 3.73 7.97
N VAL A 24 -6.28 3.71 7.25
CA VAL A 24 -6.96 4.94 6.84
C VAL A 24 -7.49 5.76 8.03
N ARG A 25 -7.76 5.10 9.16
CA ARG A 25 -8.31 5.79 10.33
C ARG A 25 -7.25 6.54 11.13
N ASN A 26 -6.01 6.04 11.13
CA ASN A 26 -4.93 6.66 11.91
C ASN A 26 -3.89 7.35 11.06
N THR A 27 -4.08 7.42 9.75
CA THR A 27 -3.14 8.02 8.82
C THR A 27 -3.89 9.00 7.93
N GLU A 28 -3.81 10.28 8.28
CA GLU A 28 -4.53 11.33 7.57
C GLU A 28 -4.21 11.35 6.08
N GLU A 29 -2.96 11.10 5.74
CA GLU A 29 -2.50 11.10 4.34
C GLU A 29 -3.08 9.94 3.53
N TRP A 30 -3.67 8.97 4.17
CA TRP A 30 -4.27 7.82 3.48
C TRP A 30 -5.74 8.11 3.17
N ASP A 31 -5.95 9.11 2.35
CA ASP A 31 -7.26 9.49 1.81
C ASP A 31 -7.38 8.98 0.37
N SER A 32 -8.34 9.51 -0.39
CA SER A 32 -8.56 9.08 -1.77
C SER A 32 -7.34 9.29 -2.65
N LEU A 33 -6.67 10.45 -2.51
CA LEU A 33 -5.45 10.74 -3.27
C LEU A 33 -4.31 9.87 -2.80
N GLY A 34 -4.19 9.66 -1.49
CA GLY A 34 -3.18 8.77 -0.94
C GLY A 34 -3.34 7.35 -1.42
N GLN A 35 -4.58 6.88 -1.49
CA GLN A 35 -4.88 5.54 -2.00
C GLN A 35 -4.39 5.39 -3.46
N LEU A 36 -4.67 6.37 -4.31
CA LEU A 36 -4.20 6.34 -5.69
C LEU A 36 -2.67 6.33 -5.77
N SER A 37 -2.02 7.11 -4.91
CA SER A 37 -0.56 7.13 -4.86
C SER A 37 0.01 5.78 -4.45
N ILE A 38 -0.61 5.11 -3.48
CA ILE A 38 -0.20 3.79 -3.04
C ILE A 38 -0.35 2.77 -4.18
N LEU A 39 -1.49 2.78 -4.85
CA LEU A 39 -1.75 1.84 -5.94
C LEU A 39 -0.75 2.02 -7.08
N SER A 40 -0.46 3.26 -7.44
CA SER A 40 0.52 3.57 -8.47
C SER A 40 1.92 3.10 -8.08
N ALA A 41 2.30 3.34 -6.82
CA ALA A 41 3.62 2.93 -6.33
C ALA A 41 3.78 1.42 -6.32
N ILE A 42 2.73 0.70 -5.92
CA ILE A 42 2.76 -0.77 -5.91
C ILE A 42 2.83 -1.32 -7.34
N ASP A 43 2.08 -0.72 -8.26
CA ASP A 43 2.13 -1.12 -9.65
C ASP A 43 3.55 -1.01 -10.21
N LYS A 44 4.23 0.11 -9.94
CA LYS A 44 5.61 0.30 -10.37
C LYS A 44 6.56 -0.69 -9.71
N ALA A 45 6.39 -0.91 -8.41
CA ALA A 45 7.28 -1.81 -7.66
C ALA A 45 7.14 -3.26 -8.10
N THR A 46 5.97 -3.66 -8.55
CA THR A 46 5.69 -5.03 -9.00
C THR A 46 5.79 -5.19 -10.52
N LYS A 47 6.13 -4.11 -11.23
CA LYS A 47 6.20 -4.10 -12.69
C LYS A 47 4.90 -4.58 -13.34
N GLY A 48 3.79 -4.13 -12.77
CA GLY A 48 2.46 -4.47 -13.29
C GLY A 48 1.90 -5.80 -12.82
N LYS A 49 2.64 -6.57 -12.02
CA LYS A 49 2.17 -7.88 -11.55
C LYS A 49 0.98 -7.77 -10.62
N SER A 50 0.79 -6.61 -9.96
CA SER A 50 -0.35 -6.41 -9.08
C SER A 50 -1.64 -6.06 -9.81
N SER A 51 -1.60 -5.91 -11.14
CA SER A 51 -2.78 -5.48 -11.91
C SER A 51 -3.96 -6.46 -11.80
N ASN A 52 -3.70 -7.73 -11.50
CA ASN A 52 -4.75 -8.74 -11.34
C ASN A 52 -5.27 -8.83 -9.90
N ILE A 53 -4.76 -7.99 -9.01
CA ILE A 53 -5.15 -7.99 -7.61
C ILE A 53 -5.99 -6.74 -7.35
N ASP A 54 -7.19 -6.94 -6.78
CA ASP A 54 -8.04 -5.81 -6.43
C ASP A 54 -7.56 -5.17 -5.13
N LEU A 55 -6.95 -4.01 -5.24
CA LEU A 55 -6.44 -3.25 -4.10
C LEU A 55 -7.28 -2.00 -3.81
N THR A 56 -8.40 -1.81 -4.51
CA THR A 56 -9.18 -0.58 -4.41
C THR A 56 -9.84 -0.36 -3.06
N GLU A 57 -10.14 -1.45 -2.34
CA GLU A 57 -10.79 -1.36 -1.03
C GLU A 57 -9.83 -1.62 0.13
N VAL A 58 -8.54 -1.65 -0.15
CA VAL A 58 -7.55 -1.84 0.91
C VAL A 58 -7.49 -0.60 1.79
N GLN A 59 -7.57 -0.78 3.10
CA GLN A 59 -7.64 0.30 4.07
C GLN A 59 -6.56 0.24 5.14
N SER A 60 -5.61 -0.69 5.02
CA SER A 60 -4.56 -0.84 6.03
C SER A 60 -3.35 -1.56 5.45
N ILE A 61 -2.22 -1.41 6.14
CA ILE A 61 -1.00 -2.13 5.77
C ILE A 61 -1.24 -3.64 5.88
N LYS A 62 -1.98 -4.07 6.91
CA LYS A 62 -2.30 -5.48 7.09
C LYS A 62 -3.05 -6.04 5.88
N GLN A 63 -4.03 -5.31 5.38
CA GLN A 63 -4.79 -5.75 4.20
C GLN A 63 -3.92 -5.80 2.95
N LEU A 64 -3.04 -4.80 2.79
CA LEU A 64 -2.10 -4.80 1.67
C LEU A 64 -1.20 -6.04 1.72
N CYS A 65 -0.68 -6.35 2.89
CA CYS A 65 0.19 -7.51 3.04
C CYS A 65 -0.53 -8.80 2.69
N LEU A 66 -1.79 -8.95 3.12
CA LEU A 66 -2.59 -10.13 2.80
C LEU A 66 -2.82 -10.25 1.29
N LYS A 67 -3.12 -9.14 0.63
CA LYS A 67 -3.38 -9.14 -0.81
C LYS A 67 -2.13 -9.39 -1.64
N LEU A 68 -0.99 -8.89 -1.20
CA LEU A 68 0.26 -8.97 -1.96
C LEU A 68 1.16 -10.13 -1.52
N LYS A 69 0.64 -10.99 -0.66
CA LYS A 69 1.41 -12.08 -0.09
C LYS A 69 2.05 -13.01 -1.13
N LYS A 70 1.39 -13.17 -2.26
CA LYS A 70 1.86 -14.08 -3.31
C LYS A 70 2.83 -13.45 -4.32
N LEU A 71 3.12 -12.20 -4.15
CA LEU A 71 4.07 -11.50 -5.04
C LEU A 71 5.50 -11.44 -4.41
#